data_351ad3bfaaa50851c11d4600848fea0a
#
_entry.id   351ad3bfaaa50851c11d4600848fea0a
#
_cell.length_a   1.000
_cell.length_b   1.000
_cell.length_c   1.000
_cell.angle_alpha   90.00
_cell.angle_beta   90.00
_cell.angle_gamma   90.00
#
_symmetry.space_group_name_H-M   'P 1'
#
loop_
_entity.id
_entity.type
_entity.pdbx_description
1 polymer ?
#
loop_
_entity_poly.entity_id
_entity_poly.type
_entity_poly.pdbx_seq_one_letter_code
_entity_poly.pdbx_strand_id
1 'polypeptide(L)'
;MKILWFTNSPCSSIKRNNGKTLAGGWLTSLENAIKNRESISLSIAFISQSESKSFIFEKTTYYPIYDNTSQNIINKITNRIKPISEKENRLLPSMLEIIKKCQPDIIHIHGTEECFGIITEHITNIPIVFSIQGLISPYKEKFFSGISYHDIRKHESWYDKIKLTSVKEEYQSFVYRGQRECKFLKKAPYIIGRTFWDEYITLLLNHNRKYFIVNEILRDEFYTAKWEKTQFENQLQIVSIVSFGVYKGYETILKTAKLLTNYANFNYTWNIIGYDIDTPLLQITEKSLQIYHQDYNIKLFGRRNSQQIAEILKSSDIYCHVSHIENSPNSVCEAMIMGMPIISGYAGGTSSLLEHEKDGILVQDGDPYILAGAICELQGNFEQARNYGLNAQIKAKQRHNPDKIVNELLYAYNNILNDKKK
;
A
#
# COMPACT_ATOMS: atom_id res chain seq x y z
N MET A 1 2.99 -26.57 12.08
CA MET A 1 2.59 -26.13 10.73
C MET A 1 3.77 -25.42 10.08
N LYS A 2 4.20 -25.89 8.91
CA LYS A 2 5.27 -25.26 8.09
C LYS A 2 4.62 -24.31 7.09
N ILE A 3 4.95 -23.05 7.15
CA ILE A 3 4.36 -22.00 6.30
C ILE A 3 5.45 -21.40 5.44
N LEU A 4 5.21 -21.31 4.12
CA LEU A 4 6.07 -20.57 3.21
C LEU A 4 5.34 -19.32 2.71
N TRP A 5 5.87 -18.15 3.06
CA TRP A 5 5.43 -16.88 2.50
C TRP A 5 6.23 -16.51 1.26
N PHE A 6 5.54 -16.02 0.23
CA PHE A 6 6.14 -15.25 -0.86
C PHE A 6 5.76 -13.78 -0.66
N THR A 7 6.77 -12.91 -0.54
CA THR A 7 6.56 -11.51 -0.16
C THR A 7 7.29 -10.56 -1.12
N ASN A 8 6.71 -9.38 -1.32
CA ASN A 8 7.32 -8.30 -2.11
C ASN A 8 8.40 -7.52 -1.34
N SER A 9 8.62 -7.84 -0.08
CA SER A 9 9.65 -7.22 0.77
C SER A 9 10.42 -8.29 1.56
N PRO A 10 11.68 -8.01 1.95
CA PRO A 10 12.48 -8.94 2.73
C PRO A 10 12.08 -9.01 4.22
N CYS A 11 10.97 -8.40 4.63
CA CYS A 11 10.46 -8.39 6.01
C CYS A 11 11.54 -8.04 7.05
N SER A 12 11.60 -8.75 8.18
CA SER A 12 12.56 -8.46 9.28
C SER A 12 14.03 -8.67 8.88
N SER A 13 14.32 -9.46 7.82
CA SER A 13 15.71 -9.71 7.40
C SER A 13 16.48 -8.47 6.97
N ILE A 14 15.77 -7.38 6.67
CA ILE A 14 16.38 -6.09 6.34
C ILE A 14 17.23 -5.53 7.49
N LYS A 15 16.90 -5.87 8.73
CA LYS A 15 17.66 -5.47 9.92
C LYS A 15 19.07 -6.08 9.96
N ARG A 16 19.29 -7.21 9.27
CA ARG A 16 20.60 -7.89 9.17
C ARG A 16 21.67 -7.01 8.49
N ASN A 17 21.26 -6.16 7.57
CA ASN A 17 22.15 -5.32 6.76
C ASN A 17 22.31 -3.89 7.29
N ASN A 18 22.41 -3.70 8.62
CA ASN A 18 22.66 -2.41 9.30
C ASN A 18 21.61 -1.30 9.06
N GLY A 19 20.35 -1.64 8.92
CA GLY A 19 19.24 -0.77 9.32
C GLY A 19 18.99 0.53 8.55
N LYS A 20 19.64 0.77 7.42
CA LYS A 20 19.46 2.03 6.64
C LYS A 20 18.28 2.02 5.67
N THR A 21 17.52 0.96 5.59
CA THR A 21 16.37 0.91 4.69
C THR A 21 15.08 1.26 5.43
N LEU A 22 14.28 2.13 4.81
CA LEU A 22 12.96 2.61 5.26
C LEU A 22 11.88 1.50 5.33
N ALA A 23 12.25 0.24 5.32
CA ALA A 23 11.35 -0.88 5.18
C ALA A 23 11.14 -1.62 6.49
N GLY A 24 9.97 -1.55 7.00
CA GLY A 24 9.33 -2.30 8.03
C GLY A 24 7.84 -2.05 7.89
N GLY A 25 7.25 -2.57 6.81
CA GLY A 25 5.82 -2.44 6.59
C GLY A 25 5.04 -3.42 7.47
N TRP A 26 3.73 -3.43 7.34
CA TRP A 26 2.80 -4.32 8.02
C TRP A 26 3.19 -5.81 7.94
N LEU A 27 3.88 -6.25 6.85
CA LEU A 27 4.40 -7.62 6.74
C LEU A 27 5.45 -7.95 7.79
N THR A 28 6.32 -6.99 8.13
CA THR A 28 7.30 -7.16 9.21
C THR A 28 6.61 -7.26 10.57
N SER A 29 5.58 -6.46 10.80
CA SER A 29 4.77 -6.53 12.02
C SER A 29 4.05 -7.88 12.13
N LEU A 30 3.48 -8.37 11.02
CA LEU A 30 2.83 -9.67 10.98
C LEU A 30 3.83 -10.82 11.20
N GLU A 31 5.01 -10.78 10.57
CA GLU A 31 6.08 -11.75 10.82
C GLU A 31 6.47 -11.78 12.30
N ASN A 32 6.70 -10.63 12.91
CA ASN A 32 7.05 -10.52 14.33
C ASN A 32 5.99 -11.12 15.24
N ALA A 33 4.72 -10.97 14.90
CA ALA A 33 3.60 -11.51 15.67
C ALA A 33 3.45 -13.03 15.55
N ILE A 34 3.76 -13.61 14.38
CA ILE A 34 3.52 -15.04 14.12
C ILE A 34 4.73 -15.93 14.40
N LYS A 35 5.97 -15.47 14.15
CA LYS A 35 7.19 -16.29 14.26
C LYS A 35 7.49 -16.83 15.67
N ASN A 36 6.87 -16.25 16.69
CA ASN A 36 7.05 -16.66 18.08
C ASN A 36 6.05 -17.73 18.54
N ARG A 37 5.09 -18.13 17.70
CA ARG A 37 4.14 -19.21 17.99
C ARG A 37 4.83 -20.57 17.84
N GLU A 38 4.95 -21.35 18.91
CA GLU A 38 5.70 -22.63 18.96
C GLU A 38 5.25 -23.65 17.90
N SER A 39 3.97 -23.63 17.53
CA SER A 39 3.39 -24.54 16.53
C SER A 39 3.71 -24.16 15.08
N ILE A 40 4.46 -23.07 14.83
CA ILE A 40 4.69 -22.52 13.50
C ILE A 40 6.18 -22.54 13.15
N SER A 41 6.49 -23.05 11.96
CA SER A 41 7.79 -22.90 11.31
C SER A 41 7.60 -22.02 10.09
N LEU A 42 8.09 -20.77 10.17
CA LEU A 42 7.92 -19.77 9.10
C LEU A 42 9.14 -19.71 8.21
N SER A 43 8.89 -19.76 6.91
CA SER A 43 9.87 -19.49 5.85
C SER A 43 9.35 -18.33 4.98
N ILE A 44 10.26 -17.45 4.54
CA ILE A 44 9.91 -16.29 3.69
C ILE A 44 10.79 -16.29 2.45
N ALA A 45 10.18 -16.30 1.28
CA ALA A 45 10.82 -16.14 -0.02
C ALA A 45 10.53 -14.74 -0.58
N PHE A 46 11.55 -14.06 -1.08
CA PHE A 46 11.44 -12.70 -1.64
C PHE A 46 12.46 -12.49 -2.76
N ILE A 47 12.17 -11.56 -3.68
CA ILE A 47 13.09 -11.24 -4.79
C ILE A 47 14.23 -10.37 -4.24
N SER A 48 15.47 -10.78 -4.55
CA SER A 48 16.70 -10.09 -4.15
C SER A 48 17.59 -9.79 -5.35
N GLN A 49 18.25 -8.65 -5.32
CA GLN A 49 19.26 -8.25 -6.34
C GLN A 49 20.71 -8.49 -5.89
N SER A 50 20.93 -8.82 -4.63
CA SER A 50 22.27 -8.92 -4.03
C SER A 50 22.56 -10.24 -3.36
N GLU A 51 21.57 -11.05 -3.04
CA GLU A 51 21.71 -12.25 -2.23
C GLU A 51 20.94 -13.42 -2.85
N SER A 52 21.55 -14.62 -2.84
CA SER A 52 20.93 -15.85 -3.35
C SER A 52 20.96 -17.00 -2.35
N LYS A 53 21.73 -16.89 -1.25
CA LYS A 53 21.86 -17.96 -0.27
C LYS A 53 20.77 -17.83 0.81
N SER A 54 20.11 -18.94 1.11
CA SER A 54 19.19 -19.01 2.24
C SER A 54 19.94 -18.82 3.57
N PHE A 55 19.26 -18.17 4.52
CA PHE A 55 19.80 -17.92 5.86
C PHE A 55 18.68 -17.93 6.90
N ILE A 56 19.05 -18.08 8.16
CA ILE A 56 18.15 -17.94 9.29
C ILE A 56 18.44 -16.62 9.98
N PHE A 57 17.39 -15.86 10.24
CA PHE A 57 17.46 -14.64 11.04
C PHE A 57 16.32 -14.67 12.07
N GLU A 58 16.69 -14.54 13.34
CA GLU A 58 15.80 -14.80 14.47
C GLU A 58 15.19 -16.21 14.34
N LYS A 59 13.87 -16.36 14.25
CA LYS A 59 13.19 -17.67 14.13
C LYS A 59 12.67 -17.97 12.72
N THR A 60 12.99 -17.12 11.74
CA THR A 60 12.50 -17.21 10.35
C THR A 60 13.60 -17.69 9.42
N THR A 61 13.28 -18.61 8.52
CA THR A 61 14.19 -19.01 7.43
C THR A 61 13.88 -18.19 6.19
N TYR A 62 14.89 -17.52 5.64
CA TYR A 62 14.74 -16.65 4.46
C TYR A 62 15.36 -17.29 3.23
N TYR A 63 14.64 -17.17 2.12
CA TYR A 63 15.02 -17.66 0.80
C TYR A 63 15.02 -16.49 -0.20
N PRO A 64 16.15 -15.78 -0.38
CA PRO A 64 16.28 -14.78 -1.42
C PRO A 64 16.22 -15.44 -2.81
N ILE A 65 15.32 -14.95 -3.67
CA ILE A 65 15.24 -15.34 -5.08
C ILE A 65 16.04 -14.33 -5.88
N TYR A 66 17.22 -14.75 -6.33
CA TYR A 66 18.16 -13.85 -6.99
C TYR A 66 17.65 -13.44 -8.38
N ASP A 67 17.51 -12.13 -8.60
CA ASP A 67 17.22 -11.54 -9.89
C ASP A 67 18.43 -10.74 -10.39
N ASN A 68 19.23 -11.31 -11.28
CA ASN A 68 20.48 -10.74 -11.78
C ASN A 68 20.32 -9.58 -12.78
N THR A 69 19.11 -9.11 -12.99
CA THR A 69 18.79 -8.12 -14.04
C THR A 69 19.38 -6.73 -13.81
N SER A 70 19.91 -6.45 -12.61
CA SER A 70 20.36 -5.10 -12.23
C SER A 70 21.87 -4.86 -12.35
N GLN A 71 22.69 -5.88 -12.58
CA GLN A 71 24.15 -5.75 -12.46
C GLN A 71 24.86 -5.12 -13.67
N ASN A 72 24.29 -5.13 -14.88
CA ASN A 72 24.91 -4.53 -16.07
C ASN A 72 23.99 -3.50 -16.73
N ILE A 73 24.57 -2.37 -17.20
CA ILE A 73 23.85 -1.31 -17.92
C ILE A 73 23.17 -1.90 -19.18
N ILE A 74 23.82 -2.82 -19.88
CA ILE A 74 23.26 -3.51 -21.05
C ILE A 74 22.04 -4.35 -20.63
N ASN A 75 22.14 -5.09 -19.52
CA ASN A 75 21.01 -5.86 -18.99
C ASN A 75 19.87 -4.98 -18.50
N LYS A 76 20.15 -3.78 -17.97
CA LYS A 76 19.11 -2.80 -17.61
C LYS A 76 18.33 -2.32 -18.85
N ILE A 77 19.00 -2.07 -19.96
CA ILE A 77 18.38 -1.63 -21.21
C ILE A 77 17.62 -2.80 -21.87
N THR A 78 18.25 -3.96 -21.99
CA THR A 78 17.60 -5.14 -22.61
C THR A 78 16.42 -5.64 -21.80
N ASN A 79 16.46 -5.58 -20.46
CA ASN A 79 15.34 -5.98 -19.61
C ASN A 79 14.15 -5.00 -19.63
N ARG A 80 14.37 -3.74 -20.02
CA ARG A 80 13.28 -2.79 -20.29
C ARG A 80 12.57 -3.06 -21.61
N ILE A 81 13.27 -3.66 -22.56
CA ILE A 81 12.74 -4.05 -23.88
C ILE A 81 12.11 -5.45 -23.81
N LYS A 82 12.59 -6.30 -22.91
CA LYS A 82 12.10 -7.68 -22.76
C LYS A 82 10.70 -7.72 -22.14
N PRO A 83 9.82 -8.62 -22.60
CA PRO A 83 8.51 -8.82 -21.98
C PRO A 83 8.64 -9.16 -20.49
N ILE A 84 7.73 -8.65 -19.68
CA ILE A 84 7.66 -8.95 -18.22
C ILE A 84 7.50 -10.46 -17.98
N SER A 85 6.91 -11.20 -18.93
CA SER A 85 6.81 -12.67 -18.92
C SER A 85 8.16 -13.38 -18.86
N GLU A 86 9.25 -12.80 -19.37
CA GLU A 86 10.58 -13.39 -19.26
C GLU A 86 11.10 -13.39 -17.81
N LYS A 87 10.75 -12.36 -17.00
CA LYS A 87 11.08 -12.34 -15.58
C LYS A 87 10.42 -13.52 -14.86
N GLU A 88 9.18 -13.82 -15.19
CA GLU A 88 8.39 -14.91 -14.59
C GLU A 88 9.04 -16.26 -14.87
N ASN A 89 9.31 -16.56 -16.12
CA ASN A 89 9.94 -17.82 -16.53
C ASN A 89 11.33 -17.99 -15.94
N ARG A 90 12.08 -16.92 -15.77
CA ARG A 90 13.44 -16.95 -15.19
C ARG A 90 13.42 -17.25 -13.69
N LEU A 91 12.45 -16.69 -12.93
CA LEU A 91 12.38 -16.83 -11.48
C LEU A 91 11.65 -18.09 -11.03
N LEU A 92 10.79 -18.65 -11.87
CA LEU A 92 10.00 -19.84 -11.56
C LEU A 92 10.83 -21.05 -11.08
N PRO A 93 11.95 -21.46 -11.72
CA PRO A 93 12.75 -22.59 -11.24
C PRO A 93 13.21 -22.43 -9.79
N SER A 94 13.67 -21.22 -9.41
CA SER A 94 14.09 -20.94 -8.04
C SER A 94 12.93 -21.02 -7.04
N MET A 95 11.74 -20.56 -7.43
CA MET A 95 10.53 -20.67 -6.58
C MET A 95 10.17 -22.14 -6.34
N LEU A 96 10.20 -22.98 -7.37
CA LEU A 96 9.90 -24.42 -7.28
C LEU A 96 10.95 -25.16 -6.43
N GLU A 97 12.23 -24.82 -6.58
CA GLU A 97 13.32 -25.37 -5.76
C GLU A 97 13.12 -25.02 -4.27
N ILE A 98 12.77 -23.77 -3.95
CA ILE A 98 12.48 -23.34 -2.58
C ILE A 98 11.30 -24.13 -2.00
N ILE A 99 10.22 -24.31 -2.75
CA ILE A 99 9.05 -25.10 -2.32
C ILE A 99 9.45 -26.54 -2.04
N LYS A 100 10.23 -27.15 -2.93
CA LYS A 100 10.77 -28.53 -2.76
C LYS A 100 11.65 -28.65 -1.52
N LYS A 101 12.50 -27.66 -1.25
CA LYS A 101 13.40 -27.63 -0.10
C LYS A 101 12.68 -27.37 1.22
N CYS A 102 11.71 -26.47 1.21
CA CYS A 102 10.95 -26.05 2.38
C CYS A 102 9.89 -27.11 2.80
N GLN A 103 9.30 -27.83 1.84
CA GLN A 103 8.19 -28.76 2.04
C GLN A 103 7.10 -28.17 2.94
N PRO A 104 6.48 -27.04 2.56
CA PRO A 104 5.52 -26.37 3.39
C PRO A 104 4.16 -27.11 3.41
N ASP A 105 3.44 -27.01 4.52
CA ASP A 105 2.05 -27.44 4.63
C ASP A 105 1.11 -26.50 3.85
N ILE A 106 1.46 -25.20 3.80
CA ILE A 106 0.70 -24.15 3.11
C ILE A 106 1.65 -23.10 2.53
N ILE A 107 1.30 -22.60 1.35
CA ILE A 107 1.97 -21.48 0.69
C ILE A 107 1.05 -20.24 0.77
N HIS A 108 1.60 -19.11 1.26
CA HIS A 108 0.89 -17.85 1.32
C HIS A 108 1.61 -16.80 0.46
N ILE A 109 0.92 -16.32 -0.56
CA ILE A 109 1.41 -15.26 -1.45
C ILE A 109 0.84 -13.92 -0.96
N HIS A 110 1.72 -13.04 -0.51
CA HIS A 110 1.36 -11.71 -0.04
C HIS A 110 1.39 -10.69 -1.18
N GLY A 111 0.21 -10.35 -1.67
CA GLY A 111 0.01 -9.45 -2.82
C GLY A 111 0.01 -10.18 -4.17
N THR A 112 -0.53 -9.52 -5.16
CA THR A 112 -0.64 -10.01 -6.55
C THR A 112 0.28 -9.23 -7.50
N GLU A 113 1.00 -8.24 -6.95
CA GLU A 113 1.84 -7.30 -7.67
C GLU A 113 3.07 -7.98 -8.30
N GLU A 114 3.65 -8.96 -7.62
CA GLU A 114 4.78 -9.75 -8.11
C GLU A 114 4.34 -11.02 -8.83
N CYS A 115 5.29 -11.70 -9.46
CA CYS A 115 5.02 -12.86 -10.30
C CYS A 115 4.81 -14.19 -9.53
N PHE A 116 4.78 -14.16 -8.21
CA PHE A 116 4.73 -15.37 -7.40
C PHE A 116 3.54 -16.27 -7.70
N GLY A 117 2.41 -15.69 -8.14
CA GLY A 117 1.22 -16.45 -8.50
C GLY A 117 1.42 -17.48 -9.63
N ILE A 118 2.50 -17.38 -10.43
CA ILE A 118 2.79 -18.37 -11.49
C ILE A 118 2.95 -19.78 -10.95
N ILE A 119 3.36 -19.94 -9.69
CA ILE A 119 3.51 -21.25 -9.05
C ILE A 119 2.20 -22.03 -8.99
N THR A 120 1.03 -21.35 -9.06
CA THR A 120 -0.29 -22.02 -9.08
C THR A 120 -0.50 -22.91 -10.30
N GLU A 121 0.27 -22.70 -11.36
CA GLU A 121 0.23 -23.55 -12.56
C GLU A 121 1.07 -24.83 -12.42
N HIS A 122 1.94 -24.89 -11.40
CA HIS A 122 2.90 -25.98 -11.21
C HIS A 122 2.70 -26.75 -9.89
N ILE A 123 2.07 -26.17 -8.91
CA ILE A 123 1.87 -26.76 -7.58
C ILE A 123 0.38 -27.03 -7.36
N THR A 124 0.03 -28.31 -7.31
CA THR A 124 -1.37 -28.78 -7.08
C THR A 124 -1.52 -29.51 -5.74
N ASN A 125 -0.41 -29.99 -5.19
CA ASN A 125 -0.38 -30.82 -3.98
C ASN A 125 -0.22 -30.04 -2.67
N ILE A 126 0.00 -28.73 -2.71
CA ILE A 126 0.10 -27.84 -1.54
C ILE A 126 -0.92 -26.72 -1.70
N PRO A 127 -1.75 -26.42 -0.68
CA PRO A 127 -2.71 -25.33 -0.78
C PRO A 127 -2.00 -24.00 -0.85
N ILE A 128 -2.49 -23.13 -1.75
CA ILE A 128 -1.97 -21.77 -1.97
C ILE A 128 -3.08 -20.78 -1.62
N VAL A 129 -2.77 -19.79 -0.78
CA VAL A 129 -3.65 -18.67 -0.45
C VAL A 129 -3.01 -17.36 -0.87
N PHE A 130 -3.82 -16.43 -1.39
CA PHE A 130 -3.39 -15.08 -1.73
C PHE A 130 -3.94 -14.08 -0.71
N SER A 131 -3.08 -13.23 -0.15
CA SER A 131 -3.51 -12.02 0.56
C SER A 131 -3.55 -10.84 -0.39
N ILE A 132 -4.69 -10.17 -0.44
CA ILE A 132 -4.85 -8.98 -1.27
C ILE A 132 -4.30 -7.76 -0.51
N GLN A 133 -3.29 -7.12 -1.08
CA GLN A 133 -2.77 -5.82 -0.62
C GLN A 133 -3.41 -4.68 -1.41
N GLY A 134 -3.34 -4.75 -2.71
CA GLY A 134 -4.05 -3.96 -3.69
C GLY A 134 -4.37 -4.85 -4.89
N LEU A 135 -5.20 -4.38 -5.79
CA LEU A 135 -5.53 -5.09 -7.03
C LEU A 135 -5.15 -4.22 -8.23
N ILE A 136 -4.16 -4.69 -8.99
CA ILE A 136 -3.62 -3.93 -10.13
C ILE A 136 -4.63 -3.85 -11.27
N SER A 137 -5.46 -4.89 -11.44
CA SER A 137 -6.47 -4.93 -12.49
C SER A 137 -7.47 -3.77 -12.42
N PRO A 138 -8.08 -3.39 -11.28
CA PRO A 138 -8.87 -2.17 -11.19
C PRO A 138 -8.01 -0.91 -11.07
N TYR A 139 -6.80 -0.96 -10.50
CA TYR A 139 -5.92 0.21 -10.39
C TYR A 139 -5.55 0.78 -11.77
N LYS A 140 -5.33 -0.07 -12.78
CA LYS A 140 -5.04 0.41 -14.16
C LYS A 140 -6.16 1.27 -14.74
N GLU A 141 -7.42 1.03 -14.37
CA GLU A 141 -8.57 1.82 -14.86
C GLU A 141 -8.60 3.23 -14.26
N LYS A 142 -7.99 3.41 -13.09
CA LYS A 142 -7.85 4.69 -12.39
C LYS A 142 -6.46 5.31 -12.52
N PHE A 143 -5.57 4.70 -13.30
CA PHE A 143 -4.15 5.09 -13.37
C PHE A 143 -3.94 6.56 -13.73
N PHE A 144 -4.72 7.10 -14.65
CA PHE A 144 -4.67 8.50 -15.10
C PHE A 144 -5.75 9.38 -14.48
N SER A 145 -6.33 8.97 -13.36
CA SER A 145 -7.31 9.82 -12.68
C SER A 145 -6.68 11.16 -12.26
N GLY A 146 -7.39 12.25 -12.53
CA GLY A 146 -6.98 13.60 -12.14
C GLY A 146 -6.10 14.33 -13.16
N ILE A 147 -5.23 13.62 -13.95
CA ILE A 147 -4.40 14.20 -15.00
C ILE A 147 -4.44 13.31 -16.24
N SER A 148 -4.68 13.91 -17.42
CA SER A 148 -4.74 13.15 -18.66
C SER A 148 -3.37 12.59 -19.06
N TYR A 149 -3.38 11.42 -19.73
CA TYR A 149 -2.17 10.87 -20.35
C TYR A 149 -1.45 11.88 -21.26
N HIS A 150 -2.23 12.67 -22.01
CA HIS A 150 -1.70 13.68 -22.93
C HIS A 150 -0.90 14.75 -22.17
N ASP A 151 -1.45 15.28 -21.08
CA ASP A 151 -0.79 16.33 -20.27
C ASP A 151 0.49 15.82 -19.61
N ILE A 152 0.48 14.58 -19.09
CA ILE A 152 1.68 13.95 -18.55
C ILE A 152 2.76 13.86 -19.63
N ARG A 153 2.42 13.32 -20.81
CA ARG A 153 3.36 13.13 -21.92
C ARG A 153 3.94 14.44 -22.44
N LYS A 154 3.17 15.53 -22.39
CA LYS A 154 3.63 16.86 -22.80
C LYS A 154 4.74 17.39 -21.89
N HIS A 155 4.63 17.15 -20.59
CA HIS A 155 5.55 17.71 -19.58
C HIS A 155 6.60 16.71 -19.08
N GLU A 156 6.54 15.46 -19.52
CA GLU A 156 7.50 14.43 -19.19
C GLU A 156 8.85 14.65 -19.87
N SER A 157 9.94 14.40 -19.15
CA SER A 157 11.30 14.56 -19.65
C SER A 157 11.55 13.68 -20.89
N TRP A 158 12.22 14.25 -21.92
CA TRP A 158 12.67 13.46 -23.06
C TRP A 158 13.65 12.34 -22.65
N TYR A 159 14.40 12.54 -21.58
CA TYR A 159 15.33 11.57 -21.02
C TYR A 159 14.62 10.33 -20.46
N ASP A 160 13.49 10.51 -19.78
CA ASP A 160 12.68 9.40 -19.28
C ASP A 160 12.04 8.62 -20.44
N LYS A 161 11.65 9.34 -21.50
CA LYS A 161 11.11 8.73 -22.73
C LYS A 161 12.15 7.85 -23.42
N ILE A 162 13.41 8.29 -23.53
CA ILE A 162 14.51 7.50 -24.11
C ILE A 162 14.90 6.32 -23.20
N LYS A 163 14.92 6.53 -21.89
CA LYS A 163 15.26 5.47 -20.93
C LYS A 163 14.18 4.43 -20.74
N LEU A 164 13.01 4.57 -21.38
CA LEU A 164 11.86 3.70 -21.17
C LEU A 164 11.45 3.62 -19.68
N THR A 165 11.53 4.76 -18.98
CA THR A 165 11.09 4.94 -17.59
C THR A 165 9.93 5.90 -17.48
N SER A 166 9.26 6.15 -18.61
CA SER A 166 8.16 7.08 -18.67
C SER A 166 6.86 6.49 -18.10
N VAL A 167 5.91 7.36 -17.82
CA VAL A 167 4.57 6.96 -17.33
C VAL A 167 3.85 6.02 -18.30
N LYS A 168 4.20 6.06 -19.60
CA LYS A 168 3.68 5.10 -20.60
C LYS A 168 4.12 3.67 -20.28
N GLU A 169 5.40 3.47 -20.04
CA GLU A 169 5.95 2.14 -19.72
C GLU A 169 5.43 1.65 -18.36
N GLU A 170 5.28 2.55 -17.41
CA GLU A 170 4.65 2.23 -16.13
C GLU A 170 3.21 1.76 -16.32
N TYR A 171 2.40 2.49 -17.08
CA TYR A 171 1.03 2.10 -17.40
C TYR A 171 0.96 0.76 -18.13
N GLN A 172 1.82 0.54 -19.12
CA GLN A 172 1.89 -0.75 -19.83
C GLN A 172 2.24 -1.90 -18.86
N SER A 173 3.12 -1.66 -17.91
CA SER A 173 3.42 -2.60 -16.84
C SER A 173 2.20 -2.90 -15.97
N PHE A 174 1.38 -1.89 -15.65
CA PHE A 174 0.12 -2.08 -14.92
C PHE A 174 -0.87 -2.91 -15.73
N VAL A 175 -1.02 -2.65 -17.01
CA VAL A 175 -1.89 -3.44 -17.91
C VAL A 175 -1.48 -4.91 -17.92
N TYR A 176 -0.19 -5.19 -18.13
CA TYR A 176 0.30 -6.58 -18.16
C TYR A 176 0.11 -7.28 -16.80
N ARG A 177 0.54 -6.63 -15.72
CA ARG A 177 0.42 -7.19 -14.35
C ARG A 177 -1.05 -7.40 -13.95
N GLY A 178 -1.95 -6.50 -14.34
CA GLY A 178 -3.39 -6.67 -14.12
C GLY A 178 -3.98 -7.87 -14.87
N GLN A 179 -3.57 -8.09 -16.13
CA GLN A 179 -3.97 -9.28 -16.89
C GLN A 179 -3.46 -10.57 -16.22
N ARG A 180 -2.22 -10.57 -15.77
CA ARG A 180 -1.60 -11.68 -15.04
C ARG A 180 -2.32 -11.96 -13.72
N GLU A 181 -2.60 -10.91 -12.93
CA GLU A 181 -3.37 -10.99 -11.68
C GLU A 181 -4.71 -11.66 -11.89
N CYS A 182 -5.47 -11.27 -12.92
CA CYS A 182 -6.74 -11.91 -13.24
C CYS A 182 -6.60 -13.41 -13.53
N LYS A 183 -5.50 -13.83 -14.20
CA LYS A 183 -5.23 -15.26 -14.44
C LYS A 183 -4.99 -16.02 -13.15
N PHE A 184 -4.21 -15.45 -12.22
CA PHE A 184 -3.91 -16.08 -10.94
C PHE A 184 -5.17 -16.17 -10.07
N LEU A 185 -5.89 -15.07 -9.91
CA LEU A 185 -7.07 -15.01 -9.05
C LEU A 185 -8.22 -15.87 -9.58
N LYS A 186 -8.38 -16.03 -10.89
CA LYS A 186 -9.37 -16.94 -11.48
C LYS A 186 -9.17 -18.39 -11.02
N LYS A 187 -7.94 -18.79 -10.70
CA LYS A 187 -7.59 -20.14 -10.27
C LYS A 187 -7.38 -20.26 -8.75
N ALA A 188 -7.36 -19.14 -8.02
CA ALA A 188 -7.02 -19.11 -6.60
C ALA A 188 -8.19 -19.62 -5.75
N PRO A 189 -8.08 -20.80 -5.08
CA PRO A 189 -9.17 -21.34 -4.30
C PRO A 189 -9.37 -20.60 -2.97
N TYR A 190 -8.33 -19.97 -2.45
CA TYR A 190 -8.32 -19.29 -1.15
C TYR A 190 -7.80 -17.88 -1.26
N ILE A 191 -8.56 -16.93 -0.75
CA ILE A 191 -8.22 -15.50 -0.71
C ILE A 191 -8.34 -14.99 0.72
N ILE A 192 -7.37 -14.22 1.13
CA ILE A 192 -7.40 -13.39 2.32
C ILE A 192 -7.52 -11.93 1.85
N GLY A 193 -8.54 -11.22 2.33
CA GLY A 193 -8.75 -9.81 2.00
C GLY A 193 -9.06 -8.99 3.24
N ARG A 194 -9.40 -7.71 3.03
CA ARG A 194 -9.50 -6.71 4.10
C ARG A 194 -10.73 -5.82 4.01
N THR A 195 -11.33 -5.72 2.82
CA THR A 195 -12.38 -4.76 2.51
C THR A 195 -13.43 -5.41 1.64
N PHE A 196 -14.67 -4.89 1.68
CA PHE A 196 -15.71 -5.37 0.75
C PHE A 196 -15.30 -5.13 -0.72
N TRP A 197 -14.45 -4.13 -0.99
CA TRP A 197 -13.98 -3.83 -2.33
C TRP A 197 -13.15 -4.98 -2.92
N ASP A 198 -12.16 -5.48 -2.20
CA ASP A 198 -11.37 -6.62 -2.67
C ASP A 198 -12.18 -7.93 -2.63
N GLU A 199 -13.12 -8.06 -1.70
CA GLU A 199 -14.05 -9.19 -1.65
C GLU A 199 -14.90 -9.28 -2.91
N TYR A 200 -15.54 -8.18 -3.33
CA TYR A 200 -16.38 -8.18 -4.52
C TYR A 200 -15.59 -8.39 -5.81
N ILE A 201 -14.41 -7.79 -5.94
CA ILE A 201 -13.58 -7.97 -7.13
C ILE A 201 -13.08 -9.42 -7.21
N THR A 202 -12.62 -10.00 -6.10
CA THR A 202 -12.17 -11.39 -6.12
C THR A 202 -13.33 -12.37 -6.31
N LEU A 203 -14.57 -12.02 -5.89
CA LEU A 203 -15.77 -12.79 -6.20
C LEU A 203 -16.09 -12.76 -7.70
N LEU A 204 -16.00 -11.59 -8.33
CA LEU A 204 -16.16 -11.45 -9.78
C LEU A 204 -15.17 -12.32 -10.55
N LEU A 205 -13.90 -12.36 -10.11
CA LEU A 205 -12.84 -13.10 -10.79
C LEU A 205 -12.92 -14.61 -10.55
N ASN A 206 -13.39 -15.04 -9.37
CA ASN A 206 -13.54 -16.45 -9.01
C ASN A 206 -14.70 -16.66 -8.03
N HIS A 207 -15.84 -17.08 -8.52
CA HIS A 207 -17.03 -17.35 -7.71
C HIS A 207 -16.87 -18.52 -6.72
N ASN A 208 -15.95 -19.43 -6.97
CA ASN A 208 -15.75 -20.63 -6.16
C ASN A 208 -14.67 -20.45 -5.07
N ARG A 209 -14.07 -19.25 -4.96
CA ARG A 209 -13.06 -18.97 -3.94
C ARG A 209 -13.65 -19.02 -2.54
N LYS A 210 -12.88 -19.46 -1.56
CA LYS A 210 -13.14 -19.21 -0.15
C LYS A 210 -12.42 -17.94 0.27
N TYR A 211 -13.15 -17.02 0.86
CA TYR A 211 -12.64 -15.72 1.27
C TYR A 211 -12.57 -15.62 2.79
N PHE A 212 -11.45 -15.13 3.32
CA PHE A 212 -11.20 -14.90 4.72
C PHE A 212 -10.85 -13.44 4.95
N ILE A 213 -11.38 -12.83 6.00
CA ILE A 213 -11.02 -11.47 6.40
C ILE A 213 -9.87 -11.57 7.39
N VAL A 214 -8.70 -10.99 7.04
CA VAL A 214 -7.55 -10.83 7.93
C VAL A 214 -6.95 -9.46 7.66
N ASN A 215 -7.04 -8.58 8.64
CA ASN A 215 -6.55 -7.22 8.52
C ASN A 215 -5.03 -7.13 8.69
N GLU A 216 -4.47 -5.96 8.50
CA GLU A 216 -3.05 -5.66 8.68
C GLU A 216 -2.71 -5.31 10.12
N ILE A 217 -1.56 -5.81 10.61
CA ILE A 217 -0.91 -5.28 11.81
C ILE A 217 -0.13 -4.04 11.39
N LEU A 218 -0.44 -2.91 11.99
CA LEU A 218 0.24 -1.65 11.70
C LEU A 218 1.67 -1.65 12.26
N ARG A 219 2.44 -0.63 11.93
CA ARG A 219 3.78 -0.45 12.47
C ARG A 219 3.70 -0.03 13.95
N ASP A 220 4.62 -0.52 14.77
CA ASP A 220 4.55 -0.42 16.24
C ASP A 220 4.44 1.02 16.75
N GLU A 221 5.09 1.97 16.09
CA GLU A 221 5.12 3.38 16.47
C GLU A 221 3.73 4.00 16.53
N PHE A 222 2.80 3.57 15.66
CA PHE A 222 1.45 4.14 15.59
C PHE A 222 0.51 3.64 16.69
N TYR A 223 0.81 2.48 17.30
CA TYR A 223 0.01 2.01 18.46
C TYR A 223 0.29 2.83 19.73
N THR A 224 1.47 3.43 19.84
CA THR A 224 1.89 4.21 21.00
C THR A 224 1.73 5.72 20.79
N ALA A 225 1.82 6.18 19.53
CA ALA A 225 1.60 7.58 19.21
C ALA A 225 0.10 7.95 19.34
N LYS A 226 -0.18 9.12 19.91
CA LYS A 226 -1.53 9.62 20.10
C LYS A 226 -1.65 11.05 19.60
N TRP A 227 -2.75 11.33 18.95
CA TRP A 227 -3.17 12.69 18.63
C TRP A 227 -3.99 13.22 19.82
N GLU A 228 -3.44 14.20 20.55
CA GLU A 228 -3.99 14.70 21.83
C GLU A 228 -4.17 16.22 21.80
N LYS A 229 -4.46 16.80 20.63
CA LYS A 229 -4.72 18.24 20.54
C LYS A 229 -6.04 18.59 21.26
N THR A 230 -6.07 19.75 21.88
CA THR A 230 -7.24 20.32 22.58
C THR A 230 -7.90 21.43 21.81
N GLN A 231 -7.26 21.95 20.78
CA GLN A 231 -7.75 22.93 19.83
C GLN A 231 -6.91 22.91 18.56
N PHE A 232 -7.40 23.47 17.47
CA PHE A 232 -6.59 23.72 16.29
C PHE A 232 -5.67 24.93 16.52
N GLU A 233 -4.52 24.88 15.86
CA GLU A 233 -3.59 26.02 15.84
C GLU A 233 -4.18 27.19 15.01
N ASN A 234 -3.68 28.42 15.24
CA ASN A 234 -4.06 29.59 14.44
C ASN A 234 -3.82 29.38 12.94
N GLN A 235 -2.84 28.56 12.59
CA GLN A 235 -2.55 28.11 11.24
C GLN A 235 -2.81 26.59 11.17
N LEU A 236 -3.90 26.21 10.52
CA LEU A 236 -4.33 24.81 10.40
C LEU A 236 -3.24 23.96 9.74
N GLN A 237 -2.83 22.87 10.39
CA GLN A 237 -1.83 21.94 9.88
C GLN A 237 -2.51 20.73 9.21
N ILE A 238 -2.63 20.75 7.89
CA ILE A 238 -3.16 19.64 7.12
C ILE A 238 -1.99 18.72 6.74
N VAL A 239 -2.20 17.41 6.73
CA VAL A 239 -1.17 16.46 6.31
C VAL A 239 -1.73 15.41 5.35
N SER A 240 -0.94 15.04 4.36
CA SER A 240 -1.20 13.93 3.44
C SER A 240 0.07 13.09 3.23
N ILE A 241 -0.10 11.77 3.13
CA ILE A 241 0.97 10.86 2.75
C ILE A 241 0.71 10.42 1.31
N VAL A 242 1.59 10.83 0.40
CA VAL A 242 1.46 10.59 -1.05
C VAL A 242 2.64 9.75 -1.51
N SER A 243 2.37 8.56 -2.04
CA SER A 243 3.39 7.72 -2.67
C SER A 243 3.42 7.95 -4.19
N PHE A 244 4.37 7.28 -4.88
CA PHE A 244 4.44 7.34 -6.34
C PHE A 244 3.18 6.78 -7.00
N GLY A 245 2.76 7.42 -8.07
CA GLY A 245 1.63 7.04 -8.91
C GLY A 245 0.69 8.21 -9.17
N VAL A 246 0.27 8.36 -10.43
CA VAL A 246 -0.66 9.43 -10.84
C VAL A 246 -1.96 9.34 -10.03
N TYR A 247 -2.46 8.12 -9.85
CA TYR A 247 -3.69 7.82 -9.11
C TYR A 247 -3.63 8.12 -7.59
N LYS A 248 -2.49 8.63 -7.10
CA LYS A 248 -2.35 9.02 -5.68
C LYS A 248 -2.87 10.41 -5.34
N GLY A 249 -3.36 11.17 -6.34
CA GLY A 249 -4.18 12.35 -6.13
C GLY A 249 -3.44 13.62 -5.72
N TYR A 250 -2.14 13.77 -6.06
CA TYR A 250 -1.41 15.01 -5.76
C TYR A 250 -2.03 16.23 -6.44
N GLU A 251 -2.58 16.08 -7.63
CA GLU A 251 -3.30 17.13 -8.34
C GLU A 251 -4.56 17.61 -7.61
N THR A 252 -5.22 16.72 -6.85
CA THR A 252 -6.36 17.07 -6.01
C THR A 252 -5.91 17.97 -4.86
N ILE A 253 -4.74 17.69 -4.24
CA ILE A 253 -4.15 18.57 -3.21
C ILE A 253 -3.91 19.97 -3.77
N LEU A 254 -3.26 20.08 -4.94
CA LEU A 254 -2.95 21.36 -5.56
C LEU A 254 -4.21 22.18 -5.85
N LYS A 255 -5.22 21.55 -6.46
CA LYS A 255 -6.51 22.21 -6.76
C LYS A 255 -7.23 22.64 -5.49
N THR A 256 -7.25 21.79 -4.46
CA THR A 256 -7.88 22.10 -3.17
C THR A 256 -7.14 23.22 -2.44
N ALA A 257 -5.82 23.20 -2.41
CA ALA A 257 -5.02 24.26 -1.79
C ALA A 257 -5.27 25.62 -2.47
N LYS A 258 -5.38 25.65 -3.80
CA LYS A 258 -5.76 26.85 -4.54
C LYS A 258 -7.16 27.38 -4.12
N LEU A 259 -8.12 26.48 -3.93
CA LEU A 259 -9.47 26.87 -3.47
C LEU A 259 -9.43 27.41 -2.03
N LEU A 260 -8.72 26.74 -1.12
CA LEU A 260 -8.56 27.22 0.26
C LEU A 260 -7.90 28.58 0.31
N THR A 261 -6.84 28.83 -0.46
CA THR A 261 -6.19 30.13 -0.52
C THR A 261 -7.12 31.25 -1.03
N ASN A 262 -8.02 30.92 -1.98
CA ASN A 262 -8.90 31.93 -2.59
C ASN A 262 -10.16 32.19 -1.76
N TYR A 263 -10.67 31.21 -1.01
CA TYR A 263 -12.01 31.27 -0.44
C TYR A 263 -12.10 31.00 1.07
N ALA A 264 -11.08 30.35 1.67
CA ALA A 264 -11.09 30.11 3.11
C ALA A 264 -10.74 31.38 3.90
N ASN A 265 -11.31 31.52 5.09
CA ASN A 265 -11.09 32.65 6.01
C ASN A 265 -10.09 32.33 7.14
N PHE A 266 -9.27 31.31 6.96
CA PHE A 266 -8.25 30.87 7.91
C PHE A 266 -6.91 30.59 7.21
N ASN A 267 -5.83 30.66 7.98
CA ASN A 267 -4.51 30.30 7.51
C ASN A 267 -4.29 28.80 7.63
N TYR A 268 -3.59 28.20 6.68
CA TYR A 268 -3.24 26.78 6.71
C TYR A 268 -1.80 26.55 6.20
N THR A 269 -1.27 25.37 6.53
CA THR A 269 -0.12 24.76 5.88
C THR A 269 -0.49 23.31 5.53
N TRP A 270 -0.23 22.88 4.29
CA TRP A 270 -0.44 21.49 3.87
C TRP A 270 0.90 20.74 3.79
N ASN A 271 1.12 19.82 4.69
CA ASN A 271 2.34 19.05 4.82
C ASN A 271 2.23 17.76 3.97
N ILE A 272 3.10 17.59 2.97
CA ILE A 272 3.13 16.43 2.08
C ILE A 272 4.31 15.54 2.44
N ILE A 273 4.03 14.29 2.84
CA ILE A 273 5.02 13.26 3.09
C ILE A 273 5.09 12.34 1.88
N GLY A 274 6.30 12.05 1.39
CA GLY A 274 6.55 11.13 0.27
C GLY A 274 7.14 11.79 -0.96
N TYR A 275 6.74 13.02 -1.27
CA TYR A 275 7.29 13.83 -2.36
C TYR A 275 8.34 14.81 -1.84
N ASP A 276 9.37 15.00 -2.62
CA ASP A 276 10.35 16.08 -2.53
C ASP A 276 10.39 16.86 -3.86
N ILE A 277 11.15 17.96 -3.91
CA ILE A 277 11.19 18.86 -5.06
C ILE A 277 11.68 18.19 -6.35
N ASP A 278 12.52 17.17 -6.22
CA ASP A 278 13.10 16.44 -7.35
C ASP A 278 12.19 15.30 -7.84
N THR A 279 11.01 15.11 -7.24
CA THR A 279 10.05 14.08 -7.64
C THR A 279 9.50 14.40 -9.04
N PRO A 280 9.79 13.59 -10.09
CA PRO A 280 9.39 13.89 -11.46
C PRO A 280 7.87 14.08 -11.61
N LEU A 281 7.07 13.23 -10.97
CA LEU A 281 5.62 13.30 -11.04
C LEU A 281 5.06 14.58 -10.41
N LEU A 282 5.69 15.10 -9.33
CA LEU A 282 5.34 16.39 -8.75
C LEU A 282 5.50 17.50 -9.81
N GLN A 283 6.68 17.59 -10.44
CA GLN A 283 6.98 18.63 -11.42
C GLN A 283 6.08 18.54 -12.67
N ILE A 284 5.78 17.33 -13.13
CA ILE A 284 4.87 17.08 -14.25
C ILE A 284 3.46 17.57 -13.89
N THR A 285 2.97 17.22 -12.70
CA THR A 285 1.64 17.60 -12.21
C THR A 285 1.48 19.12 -12.12
N GLU A 286 2.44 19.80 -11.50
CA GLU A 286 2.43 21.27 -11.36
C GLU A 286 2.45 21.97 -12.71
N LYS A 287 3.33 21.54 -13.61
CA LYS A 287 3.40 22.10 -14.96
C LYS A 287 2.12 21.86 -15.77
N SER A 288 1.51 20.69 -15.61
CA SER A 288 0.25 20.37 -16.30
C SER A 288 -0.90 21.23 -15.84
N LEU A 289 -0.99 21.49 -14.55
CA LEU A 289 -2.07 22.27 -13.93
C LEU A 289 -1.79 23.78 -13.90
N GLN A 290 -0.54 24.22 -14.07
CA GLN A 290 -0.09 25.59 -13.80
C GLN A 290 -0.44 26.01 -12.35
N ILE A 291 -0.28 25.09 -11.40
CA ILE A 291 -0.48 25.28 -9.96
C ILE A 291 0.77 24.76 -9.26
N TYR A 292 1.47 25.60 -8.55
CA TYR A 292 2.75 25.27 -7.91
C TYR A 292 2.59 25.25 -6.40
N HIS A 293 3.15 24.22 -5.73
CA HIS A 293 3.05 24.06 -4.27
C HIS A 293 3.51 25.29 -3.48
N GLN A 294 4.52 25.99 -4.00
CA GLN A 294 5.10 27.19 -3.36
C GLN A 294 4.09 28.34 -3.23
N ASP A 295 3.12 28.43 -4.14
CA ASP A 295 2.12 29.51 -4.17
C ASP A 295 0.96 29.29 -3.21
N TYR A 296 0.82 28.06 -2.64
CA TYR A 296 -0.37 27.63 -1.92
C TYR A 296 -0.08 27.00 -0.55
N ASN A 297 0.94 27.48 0.16
CA ASN A 297 1.30 27.03 1.52
C ASN A 297 1.48 25.49 1.66
N ILE A 298 1.95 24.81 0.61
CA ILE A 298 2.26 23.38 0.64
C ILE A 298 3.74 23.20 0.97
N LYS A 299 4.04 22.36 1.97
CA LYS A 299 5.40 21.96 2.38
C LYS A 299 5.68 20.51 2.03
N LEU A 300 6.82 20.27 1.38
CA LEU A 300 7.27 18.94 0.99
C LEU A 300 8.25 18.40 2.03
N PHE A 301 7.94 17.22 2.58
CA PHE A 301 8.79 16.58 3.58
C PHE A 301 9.67 15.46 3.00
N GLY A 302 9.45 15.07 1.73
CA GLY A 302 10.12 13.91 1.15
C GLY A 302 9.75 12.61 1.86
N ARG A 303 10.53 11.57 1.62
CA ARG A 303 10.33 10.27 2.29
C ARG A 303 10.74 10.35 3.76
N ARG A 304 9.93 9.75 4.63
CA ARG A 304 10.14 9.69 6.07
C ARG A 304 10.02 8.25 6.58
N ASN A 305 10.74 7.91 7.65
CA ASN A 305 10.54 6.65 8.36
C ASN A 305 9.28 6.70 9.24
N SER A 306 8.87 5.56 9.79
CA SER A 306 7.64 5.44 10.58
C SER A 306 7.61 6.36 11.81
N GLN A 307 8.72 6.47 12.53
CA GLN A 307 8.85 7.37 13.68
C GLN A 307 8.62 8.84 13.27
N GLN A 308 9.28 9.29 12.20
CA GLN A 308 9.13 10.65 11.68
C GLN A 308 7.71 10.92 11.17
N ILE A 309 7.09 9.93 10.53
CA ILE A 309 5.69 10.04 10.08
C ILE A 309 4.77 10.21 11.30
N ALA A 310 4.93 9.39 12.34
CA ALA A 310 4.12 9.48 13.54
C ALA A 310 4.24 10.86 14.22
N GLU A 311 5.45 11.43 14.29
CA GLU A 311 5.66 12.78 14.85
C GLU A 311 5.01 13.89 14.00
N ILE A 312 5.09 13.79 12.66
CA ILE A 312 4.42 14.75 11.77
C ILE A 312 2.90 14.65 11.92
N LEU A 313 2.35 13.44 11.93
CA LEU A 313 0.92 13.22 12.14
C LEU A 313 0.47 13.78 13.50
N LYS A 314 1.21 13.51 14.57
CA LYS A 314 0.90 14.01 15.91
C LYS A 314 0.84 15.55 15.98
N SER A 315 1.71 16.25 15.23
CA SER A 315 1.74 17.70 15.18
C SER A 315 0.72 18.33 14.20
N SER A 316 0.13 17.51 13.33
CA SER A 316 -0.87 17.97 12.35
C SER A 316 -2.28 17.99 12.95
N ASP A 317 -3.21 18.72 12.30
CA ASP A 317 -4.59 18.87 12.75
C ASP A 317 -5.55 17.92 12.05
N ILE A 318 -5.43 17.81 10.71
CA ILE A 318 -6.31 16.99 9.88
C ILE A 318 -5.47 16.15 8.92
N TYR A 319 -5.78 14.87 8.84
CA TYR A 319 -5.22 13.97 7.83
C TYR A 319 -6.16 13.90 6.61
N CYS A 320 -5.65 14.24 5.42
CA CYS A 320 -6.38 14.15 4.16
C CYS A 320 -5.82 13.03 3.28
N HIS A 321 -6.67 12.07 2.92
CA HIS A 321 -6.35 10.99 2.00
C HIS A 321 -7.02 11.22 0.64
N VAL A 322 -6.23 11.42 -0.40
CA VAL A 322 -6.68 11.94 -1.71
C VAL A 322 -6.51 10.96 -2.87
N SER A 323 -6.08 9.72 -2.61
CA SER A 323 -5.90 8.72 -3.67
C SER A 323 -7.21 8.41 -4.39
N HIS A 324 -7.16 8.25 -5.72
CA HIS A 324 -8.33 7.90 -6.54
C HIS A 324 -8.72 6.43 -6.43
N ILE A 325 -7.84 5.58 -5.95
CA ILE A 325 -8.10 4.17 -5.72
C ILE A 325 -7.12 3.60 -4.68
N GLU A 326 -7.66 2.88 -3.71
CA GLU A 326 -6.90 2.15 -2.68
C GLU A 326 -7.70 0.92 -2.24
N ASN A 327 -7.03 -0.06 -1.63
CA ASN A 327 -7.72 -1.16 -0.95
C ASN A 327 -7.88 -0.81 0.55
N SER A 328 -6.85 -1.05 1.34
CA SER A 328 -6.78 -0.70 2.77
C SER A 328 -5.49 0.13 2.98
N PRO A 329 -5.54 1.47 2.76
CA PRO A 329 -4.35 2.29 2.84
C PRO A 329 -3.83 2.37 4.29
N ASN A 330 -2.62 1.85 4.53
CA ASN A 330 -2.00 1.86 5.85
C ASN A 330 -1.96 3.27 6.46
N SER A 331 -1.76 4.30 5.65
CA SER A 331 -1.68 5.68 6.11
C SER A 331 -3.00 6.18 6.73
N VAL A 332 -4.15 5.75 6.20
CA VAL A 332 -5.47 6.03 6.81
C VAL A 332 -5.59 5.25 8.12
N CYS A 333 -5.26 3.95 8.12
CA CYS A 333 -5.32 3.11 9.32
C CYS A 333 -4.40 3.63 10.44
N GLU A 334 -3.21 4.14 10.09
CA GLU A 334 -2.26 4.75 11.00
C GLU A 334 -2.78 6.07 11.59
N ALA A 335 -3.40 6.93 10.77
CA ALA A 335 -4.05 8.14 11.26
C ALA A 335 -5.24 7.81 12.17
N MET A 336 -6.05 6.79 11.81
CA MET A 336 -7.18 6.31 12.63
C MET A 336 -6.72 5.84 14.01
N ILE A 337 -5.70 4.98 14.08
CA ILE A 337 -5.26 4.41 15.37
C ILE A 337 -4.64 5.45 16.29
N MET A 338 -4.09 6.53 15.73
CA MET A 338 -3.61 7.68 16.50
C MET A 338 -4.76 8.57 17.01
N GLY A 339 -5.96 8.47 16.45
CA GLY A 339 -7.12 9.27 16.82
C GLY A 339 -7.20 10.62 16.10
N MET A 340 -6.60 10.76 14.92
CA MET A 340 -6.65 11.99 14.13
C MET A 340 -8.00 12.20 13.46
N PRO A 341 -8.45 13.45 13.29
CA PRO A 341 -9.53 13.77 12.34
C PRO A 341 -9.11 13.42 10.91
N ILE A 342 -9.98 12.72 10.16
CA ILE A 342 -9.65 12.20 8.84
C ILE A 342 -10.70 12.65 7.82
N ILE A 343 -10.23 13.17 6.68
CA ILE A 343 -11.01 13.34 5.46
C ILE A 343 -10.41 12.40 4.41
N SER A 344 -11.22 11.54 3.81
CA SER A 344 -10.77 10.58 2.80
C SER A 344 -11.67 10.59 1.57
N GLY A 345 -11.07 10.44 0.39
CA GLY A 345 -11.83 10.12 -0.81
C GLY A 345 -12.58 8.78 -0.65
N TYR A 346 -13.81 8.70 -1.17
CA TYR A 346 -14.52 7.43 -1.34
C TYR A 346 -13.89 6.65 -2.50
N ALA A 347 -12.75 6.02 -2.24
CA ALA A 347 -11.86 5.43 -3.24
C ALA A 347 -11.58 3.96 -2.91
N GLY A 348 -12.11 3.05 -3.72
CA GLY A 348 -11.92 1.62 -3.53
C GLY A 348 -12.42 1.13 -2.16
N GLY A 349 -11.51 0.61 -1.33
CA GLY A 349 -11.86 0.05 -0.03
C GLY A 349 -11.88 1.03 1.15
N THR A 350 -11.66 2.33 0.93
CA THR A 350 -11.61 3.33 2.02
C THR A 350 -12.89 3.39 2.84
N SER A 351 -14.05 3.17 2.20
CA SER A 351 -15.35 3.10 2.87
C SER A 351 -15.58 1.84 3.73
N SER A 352 -14.66 0.86 3.65
CA SER A 352 -14.62 -0.22 4.65
C SER A 352 -13.89 0.19 5.93
N LEU A 353 -13.07 1.25 5.86
CA LEU A 353 -12.30 1.78 6.98
C LEU A 353 -13.09 2.84 7.74
N LEU A 354 -13.66 3.79 7.02
CA LEU A 354 -14.36 4.96 7.56
C LEU A 354 -15.85 4.92 7.23
N GLU A 355 -16.66 5.41 8.16
CA GLU A 355 -18.09 5.69 7.98
C GLU A 355 -18.28 7.21 8.02
N HIS A 356 -18.89 7.75 6.95
CA HIS A 356 -19.08 9.19 6.78
C HIS A 356 -19.87 9.80 7.96
N GLU A 357 -19.38 10.95 8.46
CA GLU A 357 -19.94 11.69 9.60
C GLU A 357 -20.02 10.92 10.93
N LYS A 358 -19.30 9.81 11.04
CA LYS A 358 -19.23 9.02 12.28
C LYS A 358 -17.81 8.90 12.80
N ASP A 359 -16.89 8.45 11.96
CA ASP A 359 -15.48 8.27 12.30
C ASP A 359 -14.53 9.00 11.31
N GLY A 360 -15.10 9.91 10.49
CA GLY A 360 -14.40 10.76 9.54
C GLY A 360 -15.34 11.30 8.48
N ILE A 361 -14.80 12.09 7.55
CA ILE A 361 -15.55 12.57 6.40
C ILE A 361 -15.10 11.82 5.15
N LEU A 362 -16.05 11.20 4.45
CA LEU A 362 -15.82 10.61 3.13
C LEU A 362 -16.35 11.59 2.06
N VAL A 363 -15.49 11.96 1.12
CA VAL A 363 -15.81 12.84 0.00
C VAL A 363 -15.66 12.09 -1.33
N GLN A 364 -16.24 12.62 -2.40
CA GLN A 364 -15.99 12.07 -3.74
C GLN A 364 -14.50 12.14 -4.07
N ASP A 365 -13.93 11.05 -4.59
CA ASP A 365 -12.52 11.04 -5.01
C ASP A 365 -12.27 12.01 -6.16
N GLY A 366 -11.18 12.77 -6.09
CA GLY A 366 -10.77 13.72 -7.12
C GLY A 366 -11.58 15.01 -7.19
N ASP A 367 -12.51 15.28 -6.26
CA ASP A 367 -13.27 16.53 -6.20
C ASP A 367 -12.62 17.51 -5.20
N PRO A 368 -11.93 18.58 -5.68
CA PRO A 368 -11.27 19.54 -4.83
C PRO A 368 -12.23 20.48 -4.09
N TYR A 369 -13.45 20.69 -4.62
CA TYR A 369 -14.42 21.59 -3.97
C TYR A 369 -15.00 20.96 -2.72
N ILE A 370 -15.45 19.71 -2.79
CA ILE A 370 -15.99 19.03 -1.63
C ILE A 370 -14.91 18.77 -0.58
N LEU A 371 -13.66 18.50 -1.01
CA LEU A 371 -12.54 18.34 -0.09
C LEU A 371 -12.24 19.65 0.64
N ALA A 372 -12.21 20.79 -0.08
CA ALA A 372 -12.03 22.11 0.53
C ALA A 372 -13.15 22.42 1.52
N GLY A 373 -14.41 22.15 1.16
CA GLY A 373 -15.58 22.32 2.03
C GLY A 373 -15.49 21.49 3.32
N ALA A 374 -15.10 20.21 3.21
CA ALA A 374 -14.90 19.33 4.36
C ALA A 374 -13.77 19.81 5.30
N ILE A 375 -12.69 20.37 4.74
CA ILE A 375 -11.62 20.99 5.54
C ILE A 375 -12.16 22.22 6.29
N CYS A 376 -12.93 23.09 5.62
CA CYS A 376 -13.56 24.25 6.25
C CYS A 376 -14.53 23.86 7.38
N GLU A 377 -15.33 22.81 7.17
CA GLU A 377 -16.25 22.29 8.17
C GLU A 377 -15.53 21.82 9.44
N LEU A 378 -14.51 20.96 9.29
CA LEU A 378 -13.75 20.49 10.45
C LEU A 378 -12.98 21.61 11.14
N GLN A 379 -12.41 22.54 10.38
CA GLN A 379 -11.71 23.70 10.95
C GLN A 379 -12.66 24.54 11.81
N GLY A 380 -13.91 24.72 11.39
CA GLY A 380 -14.93 25.46 12.13
C GLY A 380 -15.49 24.73 13.35
N ASN A 381 -15.23 23.42 13.51
CA ASN A 381 -15.81 22.62 14.58
C ASN A 381 -14.81 21.59 15.13
N PHE A 382 -13.92 22.07 16.01
CA PHE A 382 -12.88 21.22 16.63
C PHE A 382 -13.46 20.01 17.39
N GLU A 383 -14.56 20.19 18.14
CA GLU A 383 -15.15 19.10 18.91
C GLU A 383 -15.69 17.99 18.02
N GLN A 384 -16.31 18.34 16.89
CA GLN A 384 -16.74 17.34 15.89
C GLN A 384 -15.54 16.61 15.29
N ALA A 385 -14.51 17.35 14.88
CA ALA A 385 -13.27 16.76 14.35
C ALA A 385 -12.64 15.79 15.35
N ARG A 386 -12.53 16.18 16.63
CA ARG A 386 -12.02 15.35 17.73
C ARG A 386 -12.87 14.10 17.93
N ASN A 387 -14.20 14.24 17.91
CA ASN A 387 -15.10 13.10 18.09
C ASN A 387 -14.96 12.08 16.95
N TYR A 388 -14.81 12.51 15.70
CA TYR A 388 -14.53 11.64 14.58
C TYR A 388 -13.20 10.88 14.77
N GLY A 389 -12.15 11.59 15.17
CA GLY A 389 -10.85 10.96 15.48
C GLY A 389 -10.93 9.92 16.57
N LEU A 390 -11.66 10.19 17.67
CA LEU A 390 -11.87 9.22 18.76
C LEU A 390 -12.64 7.98 18.29
N ASN A 391 -13.71 8.15 17.52
CA ASN A 391 -14.46 7.03 16.96
C ASN A 391 -13.61 6.19 15.99
N ALA A 392 -12.82 6.85 15.13
CA ALA A 392 -11.86 6.20 14.25
C ALA A 392 -10.83 5.39 15.05
N GLN A 393 -10.33 5.93 16.17
CA GLN A 393 -9.37 5.23 17.03
C GLN A 393 -9.95 3.96 17.66
N ILE A 394 -11.18 4.03 18.15
CA ILE A 394 -11.87 2.86 18.75
C ILE A 394 -11.99 1.75 17.70
N LYS A 395 -12.45 2.08 16.50
CA LYS A 395 -12.60 1.15 15.38
C LYS A 395 -11.25 0.57 14.95
N ALA A 396 -10.22 1.41 14.83
CA ALA A 396 -8.88 1.00 14.42
C ALA A 396 -8.22 0.06 15.46
N LYS A 397 -8.36 0.32 16.75
CA LYS A 397 -7.84 -0.56 17.81
C LYS A 397 -8.46 -1.96 17.78
N GLN A 398 -9.73 -2.08 17.42
CA GLN A 398 -10.39 -3.37 17.26
C GLN A 398 -9.98 -4.07 15.96
N ARG A 399 -9.87 -3.30 14.85
CA ARG A 399 -9.53 -3.80 13.52
C ARG A 399 -8.08 -4.27 13.45
N HIS A 400 -7.16 -3.52 14.03
CA HIS A 400 -5.72 -3.74 13.93
C HIS A 400 -5.10 -4.37 15.21
N ASN A 401 -5.92 -5.05 16.01
CA ASN A 401 -5.42 -5.77 17.19
C ASN A 401 -4.52 -6.94 16.74
N PRO A 402 -3.22 -6.95 17.14
CA PRO A 402 -2.27 -7.95 16.64
C PRO A 402 -2.66 -9.40 16.98
N ASP A 403 -3.12 -9.67 18.21
CA ASP A 403 -3.51 -11.03 18.62
C ASP A 403 -4.73 -11.52 17.86
N LYS A 404 -5.73 -10.65 17.68
CA LYS A 404 -6.92 -10.96 16.86
C LYS A 404 -6.52 -11.31 15.43
N ILE A 405 -5.67 -10.51 14.80
CA ILE A 405 -5.22 -10.70 13.41
C ILE A 405 -4.45 -12.02 13.27
N VAL A 406 -3.54 -12.33 14.20
CA VAL A 406 -2.82 -13.61 14.19
C VAL A 406 -3.79 -14.78 14.34
N ASN A 407 -4.77 -14.69 15.24
CA ASN A 407 -5.76 -15.76 15.43
C ASN A 407 -6.64 -15.94 14.19
N GLU A 408 -7.08 -14.86 13.53
CA GLU A 408 -7.82 -14.90 12.25
C GLU A 408 -6.99 -15.54 11.13
N LEU A 409 -5.70 -15.21 11.03
CA LEU A 409 -4.78 -15.80 10.05
C LEU A 409 -4.60 -17.31 10.30
N LEU A 410 -4.40 -17.72 11.55
CA LEU A 410 -4.26 -19.13 11.91
C LEU A 410 -5.57 -19.91 11.69
N TYR A 411 -6.70 -19.29 11.97
CA TYR A 411 -8.02 -19.86 11.66
C TYR A 411 -8.17 -20.09 10.14
N ALA A 412 -7.79 -19.12 9.32
CA ALA A 412 -7.80 -19.25 7.87
C ALA A 412 -6.91 -20.42 7.41
N TYR A 413 -5.66 -20.50 7.89
CA TYR A 413 -4.75 -21.61 7.55
C TYR A 413 -5.29 -22.98 7.94
N ASN A 414 -5.83 -23.13 9.14
CA ASN A 414 -6.40 -24.39 9.61
C ASN A 414 -7.61 -24.83 8.76
N ASN A 415 -8.47 -23.88 8.37
CA ASN A 415 -9.59 -24.17 7.48
C ASN A 415 -9.11 -24.64 6.09
N ILE A 416 -8.11 -23.98 5.53
CA ILE A 416 -7.53 -24.33 4.23
C ILE A 416 -6.92 -25.74 4.27
N LEU A 417 -6.18 -26.06 5.32
CA LEU A 417 -5.58 -27.39 5.48
C LEU A 417 -6.61 -28.50 5.69
N ASN A 418 -7.71 -28.22 6.38
CA ASN A 418 -8.79 -29.19 6.60
C ASN A 418 -9.61 -29.44 5.33
N ASP A 419 -9.81 -28.42 4.49
CA ASP A 419 -10.47 -28.55 3.19
C ASP A 419 -9.75 -29.54 2.27
N LYS A 420 -8.44 -29.54 2.29
CA LYS A 420 -7.63 -30.43 1.46
C LYS A 420 -7.69 -31.89 1.89
N LYS A 421 -8.07 -32.17 3.12
CA LYS A 421 -8.19 -33.54 3.64
C LYS A 421 -9.53 -34.21 3.24
N LYS A 422 -10.49 -33.44 2.74
CA LYS A 422 -11.76 -33.89 2.17
C LYS A 422 -11.65 -34.10 0.68
#